data_c6e5a9530204128a93d9a41849043b5f
#
_entry.id   c6e5a9530204128a93d9a41849043b5f
#
_cell.length_a   1.000
_cell.length_b   1.000
_cell.length_c   1.000
_cell.angle_alpha   90.00
_cell.angle_beta   90.00
_cell.angle_gamma   90.00
#
_symmetry.space_group_name_H-M   'P 1'
#
loop_
_entity.id
_entity.type
_entity.pdbx_description
1 polymer ?
#
loop_
_entity_poly.entity_id
_entity_poly.type
_entity_poly.pdbx_seq_one_letter_code
_entity_poly.pdbx_strand_id
1 'polypeptide(L)'
;MPELRVTSDYRPTGDQPKAIGEIAASVAAGNRFQTLLGATGTGKTATMAWIIEQLQRPALVIAHNKTLAAQLCNEFREFFPRNAVEYFVSYYDYYQPEAYVPQADLYIEKDSSQNDDIARLRLGATSALLTRRDVVVVASVSCIYGIGSPEEWRDRVLILEVGETHDRDEMLRKLIESQYVRNDTVLGRGRFRVKGDVIEVQPANAETAYRISLFGDDVEQISHFDPLTGEVYAKLDNLAIWPATEYVTSKPTVERALDEIRAELEQQVARFEQEGRMLEAHRIRQRTEYDLEMMRELGFCSGIENYSRVLEGRPEGSHPFTLIDYFPDDFVCFVDESHQTVPQIGGMYEGDRSRKQTLVDYGFRLPSALDNRPLRFDEFLGKVQQLVFVSATPGSFELSRSGVVAEQLIRPTGI
;
A
#
# COMPACT_ATOMS: atom_id res chain seq x y z
N MET A 1 23.45 -2.67 -4.91
CA MET A 1 22.04 -2.76 -5.34
C MET A 1 22.00 -2.53 -6.84
N PRO A 2 21.07 -3.15 -7.58
CA PRO A 2 20.94 -2.91 -9.02
C PRO A 2 20.66 -1.44 -9.29
N GLU A 3 21.23 -0.92 -10.40
CA GLU A 3 20.92 0.42 -10.88
C GLU A 3 19.58 0.41 -11.63
N LEU A 4 18.83 1.49 -11.53
CA LEU A 4 17.66 1.75 -12.38
C LEU A 4 18.18 2.02 -13.80
N ARG A 5 17.86 1.11 -14.73
CA ARG A 5 18.39 1.17 -16.10
C ARG A 5 17.31 0.95 -17.14
N VAL A 6 17.12 1.98 -17.96
CA VAL A 6 16.16 1.91 -19.08
C VAL A 6 16.71 0.99 -20.17
N THR A 7 15.88 0.05 -20.58
CA THR A 7 16.09 -0.76 -21.77
C THR A 7 15.07 -0.36 -22.81
N SER A 8 15.50 0.19 -23.94
CA SER A 8 14.61 0.65 -25.01
C SER A 8 15.31 0.65 -26.34
N ASP A 9 14.58 0.29 -27.39
CA ASP A 9 15.02 0.45 -28.78
C ASP A 9 15.00 1.92 -29.22
N TYR A 10 14.35 2.77 -28.44
CA TYR A 10 14.23 4.20 -28.69
C TYR A 10 15.27 4.99 -27.90
N ARG A 11 15.67 6.13 -28.45
CA ARG A 11 16.48 7.14 -27.74
C ARG A 11 15.67 8.41 -27.56
N PRO A 12 15.94 9.21 -26.52
CA PRO A 12 15.32 10.52 -26.37
C PRO A 12 15.52 11.38 -27.63
N THR A 13 14.44 11.90 -28.21
CA THR A 13 14.47 12.75 -29.39
C THR A 13 13.52 13.93 -29.24
N GLY A 14 13.55 14.88 -30.16
CA GLY A 14 12.75 16.10 -30.09
C GLY A 14 13.09 16.92 -28.83
N ASP A 15 12.05 17.27 -28.06
CA ASP A 15 12.20 18.04 -26.81
C ASP A 15 12.59 17.16 -25.61
N GLN A 16 12.52 15.82 -25.73
CA GLN A 16 12.76 14.91 -24.60
C GLN A 16 14.12 15.12 -23.92
N PRO A 17 15.28 15.18 -24.65
CA PRO A 17 16.58 15.35 -24.00
C PRO A 17 16.66 16.59 -23.14
N LYS A 18 16.07 17.70 -23.59
CA LYS A 18 16.02 18.97 -22.88
C LYS A 18 15.14 18.83 -21.63
N ALA A 19 13.92 18.31 -21.77
CA ALA A 19 12.98 18.15 -20.66
C ALA A 19 13.54 17.22 -19.57
N ILE A 20 14.19 16.11 -19.96
CA ILE A 20 14.84 15.17 -19.03
C ILE A 20 15.94 15.91 -18.24
N GLY A 21 16.83 16.62 -18.93
CA GLY A 21 17.93 17.34 -18.31
C GLY A 21 17.45 18.43 -17.35
N GLU A 22 16.48 19.24 -17.75
CA GLU A 22 15.92 20.35 -16.93
C GLU A 22 15.23 19.81 -15.66
N ILE A 23 14.38 18.79 -15.76
CA ILE A 23 13.68 18.20 -14.61
C ILE A 23 14.66 17.50 -13.68
N ALA A 24 15.54 16.65 -14.21
CA ALA A 24 16.50 15.93 -13.39
C ALA A 24 17.48 16.88 -12.67
N ALA A 25 17.95 17.94 -13.33
CA ALA A 25 18.79 18.96 -12.70
C ALA A 25 18.05 19.72 -11.61
N SER A 26 16.76 20.06 -11.84
CA SER A 26 15.91 20.73 -10.86
C SER A 26 15.68 19.88 -9.62
N VAL A 27 15.37 18.57 -9.79
CA VAL A 27 15.24 17.61 -8.70
C VAL A 27 16.55 17.44 -7.95
N ALA A 28 17.68 17.31 -8.67
CA ALA A 28 19.01 17.18 -8.06
C ALA A 28 19.43 18.44 -7.26
N ALA A 29 18.98 19.61 -7.68
CA ALA A 29 19.19 20.88 -6.98
C ALA A 29 18.30 21.04 -5.72
N GLY A 30 17.42 20.06 -5.42
CA GLY A 30 16.53 20.07 -4.26
C GLY A 30 15.24 20.87 -4.47
N ASN A 31 14.94 21.31 -5.69
CA ASN A 31 13.67 21.99 -5.96
C ASN A 31 12.51 21.02 -5.75
N ARG A 32 11.47 21.50 -5.09
CA ARG A 32 10.38 20.64 -4.62
C ARG A 32 9.39 20.29 -5.74
N PHE A 33 9.06 21.23 -6.60
CA PHE A 33 8.03 21.07 -7.62
C PHE A 33 8.57 21.36 -9.01
N GLN A 34 8.27 20.49 -9.97
CA GLN A 34 8.57 20.60 -11.40
C GLN A 34 7.33 20.23 -12.21
N THR A 35 7.19 20.76 -13.40
CA THR A 35 6.14 20.38 -14.36
C THR A 35 6.74 19.94 -15.68
N LEU A 36 6.36 18.75 -16.13
CA LEU A 36 6.52 18.29 -17.51
C LEU A 36 5.24 18.62 -18.28
N LEU A 37 5.27 19.68 -19.05
CA LEU A 37 4.20 20.08 -19.96
C LEU A 37 4.41 19.36 -21.28
N GLY A 38 3.74 18.23 -21.47
CA GLY A 38 3.92 17.39 -22.65
C GLY A 38 2.63 17.13 -23.40
N ALA A 39 2.59 17.46 -24.67
CA ALA A 39 1.43 17.19 -25.52
C ALA A 39 1.12 15.68 -25.56
N THR A 40 -0.11 15.32 -25.90
CA THR A 40 -0.50 13.90 -26.05
C THR A 40 0.30 13.25 -27.17
N GLY A 41 0.85 12.05 -26.92
CA GLY A 41 1.63 11.29 -27.89
C GLY A 41 3.09 11.75 -28.04
N THR A 42 3.61 12.61 -27.15
CA THR A 42 5.03 13.02 -27.16
C THR A 42 5.94 12.03 -26.43
N GLY A 43 5.41 10.96 -25.83
CA GLY A 43 6.21 9.99 -25.09
C GLY A 43 6.54 10.41 -23.66
N LYS A 44 5.58 11.03 -22.93
CA LYS A 44 5.76 11.45 -21.53
C LYS A 44 6.22 10.30 -20.63
N THR A 45 5.68 9.08 -20.81
CA THR A 45 6.07 7.91 -20.02
C THR A 45 7.56 7.59 -20.21
N ALA A 46 8.04 7.59 -21.45
CA ALA A 46 9.45 7.37 -21.74
C ALA A 46 10.33 8.47 -21.09
N THR A 47 9.89 9.73 -21.17
CA THR A 47 10.58 10.86 -20.51
C THR A 47 10.67 10.65 -19.00
N MET A 48 9.58 10.23 -18.35
CA MET A 48 9.59 9.86 -16.92
C MET A 48 10.60 8.73 -16.64
N ALA A 49 10.63 7.69 -17.47
CA ALA A 49 11.57 6.59 -17.31
C ALA A 49 13.04 7.05 -17.37
N TRP A 50 13.40 7.88 -18.31
CA TRP A 50 14.77 8.43 -18.39
C TRP A 50 15.10 9.42 -17.27
N ILE A 51 14.13 10.17 -16.75
CA ILE A 51 14.34 10.98 -15.56
C ILE A 51 14.61 10.09 -14.34
N ILE A 52 13.85 9.02 -14.15
CA ILE A 52 14.05 8.03 -13.08
C ILE A 52 15.44 7.38 -13.19
N GLU A 53 15.83 6.96 -14.40
CA GLU A 53 17.18 6.42 -14.64
C GLU A 53 18.28 7.44 -14.26
N GLN A 54 18.12 8.70 -14.66
CA GLN A 54 19.13 9.74 -14.36
C GLN A 54 19.23 10.04 -12.86
N LEU A 55 18.11 9.98 -12.14
CA LEU A 55 18.04 10.28 -10.70
C LEU A 55 18.51 9.13 -9.81
N GLN A 56 18.41 7.87 -10.26
CA GLN A 56 18.79 6.68 -9.48
C GLN A 56 18.10 6.61 -8.11
N ARG A 57 16.82 7.02 -8.04
CA ARG A 57 16.01 7.03 -6.80
C ARG A 57 14.74 6.23 -6.98
N PRO A 58 14.21 5.61 -5.92
CA PRO A 58 12.89 5.02 -5.97
C PRO A 58 11.85 6.03 -6.45
N ALA A 59 10.90 5.58 -7.23
CA ALA A 59 9.90 6.44 -7.84
C ALA A 59 8.48 5.95 -7.55
N LEU A 60 7.60 6.90 -7.21
CA LEU A 60 6.15 6.72 -7.14
C LEU A 60 5.51 7.44 -8.32
N VAL A 61 4.75 6.73 -9.14
CA VAL A 61 3.98 7.30 -10.27
C VAL A 61 2.50 7.16 -9.96
N ILE A 62 1.80 8.27 -9.76
CA ILE A 62 0.37 8.29 -9.42
C ILE A 62 -0.46 8.60 -10.65
N ALA A 63 -1.42 7.73 -10.96
CA ALA A 63 -2.40 7.90 -12.02
C ALA A 63 -3.82 8.07 -11.44
N HIS A 64 -4.69 8.80 -12.13
CA HIS A 64 -6.04 9.10 -11.64
C HIS A 64 -7.01 7.92 -11.65
N ASN A 65 -6.72 6.83 -12.37
CA ASN A 65 -7.55 5.63 -12.38
C ASN A 65 -6.74 4.33 -12.56
N LYS A 66 -7.39 3.19 -12.30
CA LYS A 66 -6.76 1.85 -12.37
C LYS A 66 -6.28 1.48 -13.78
N THR A 67 -7.04 1.84 -14.81
CA THR A 67 -6.74 1.48 -16.22
C THR A 67 -5.48 2.18 -16.68
N LEU A 68 -5.36 3.48 -16.42
CA LEU A 68 -4.15 4.22 -16.74
C LEU A 68 -2.95 3.73 -15.92
N ALA A 69 -3.14 3.46 -14.63
CA ALA A 69 -2.10 2.89 -13.78
C ALA A 69 -1.60 1.53 -14.32
N ALA A 70 -2.51 0.66 -14.81
CA ALA A 70 -2.14 -0.62 -15.40
C ALA A 70 -1.34 -0.43 -16.70
N GLN A 71 -1.77 0.48 -17.57
CA GLN A 71 -1.05 0.81 -18.79
C GLN A 71 0.36 1.32 -18.48
N LEU A 72 0.48 2.31 -17.60
CA LEU A 72 1.78 2.87 -17.19
C LEU A 72 2.68 1.80 -16.55
N CYS A 73 2.13 0.94 -15.71
CA CYS A 73 2.89 -0.15 -15.10
C CYS A 73 3.48 -1.09 -16.15
N ASN A 74 2.72 -1.45 -17.17
CA ASN A 74 3.22 -2.28 -18.26
C ASN A 74 4.29 -1.56 -19.08
N GLU A 75 4.09 -0.28 -19.43
CA GLU A 75 5.10 0.52 -20.12
C GLU A 75 6.40 0.63 -19.28
N PHE A 76 6.31 0.88 -17.97
CA PHE A 76 7.48 0.91 -17.11
C PHE A 76 8.17 -0.44 -16.97
N ARG A 77 7.46 -1.57 -16.99
CA ARG A 77 8.06 -2.92 -17.02
C ARG A 77 8.87 -3.18 -18.30
N GLU A 78 8.42 -2.64 -19.42
CA GLU A 78 9.18 -2.69 -20.66
C GLU A 78 10.45 -1.84 -20.57
N PHE A 79 10.39 -0.64 -19.98
CA PHE A 79 11.55 0.23 -19.78
C PHE A 79 12.54 -0.31 -18.72
N PHE A 80 12.04 -0.95 -17.67
CA PHE A 80 12.85 -1.44 -16.54
C PHE A 80 12.74 -2.96 -16.33
N PRO A 81 13.09 -3.80 -17.32
CA PRO A 81 12.86 -5.26 -17.26
C PRO A 81 13.70 -5.98 -16.20
N ARG A 82 14.70 -5.32 -15.62
CA ARG A 82 15.60 -5.87 -14.59
C ARG A 82 15.38 -5.27 -13.20
N ASN A 83 14.51 -4.29 -13.08
CA ASN A 83 14.22 -3.57 -11.84
C ASN A 83 12.84 -3.94 -11.33
N ALA A 84 12.53 -3.58 -10.10
CA ALA A 84 11.22 -3.82 -9.53
C ALA A 84 10.23 -2.76 -10.03
N VAL A 85 9.27 -3.16 -10.86
CA VAL A 85 8.15 -2.31 -11.29
C VAL A 85 6.88 -2.89 -10.71
N GLU A 86 6.36 -2.22 -9.70
CA GLU A 86 5.27 -2.69 -8.86
C GLU A 86 3.97 -1.93 -9.15
N TYR A 87 2.85 -2.61 -8.88
CA TYR A 87 1.51 -2.09 -9.13
C TYR A 87 0.72 -1.97 -7.83
N PHE A 88 0.23 -0.76 -7.53
CA PHE A 88 -0.49 -0.51 -6.30
C PHE A 88 -1.77 0.29 -6.54
N VAL A 89 -2.89 -0.42 -6.68
CA VAL A 89 -4.21 0.17 -6.86
C VAL A 89 -5.20 -0.42 -5.86
N SER A 90 -6.42 0.10 -5.80
CA SER A 90 -7.47 -0.51 -4.97
C SER A 90 -7.72 -1.96 -5.38
N TYR A 91 -7.66 -2.89 -4.42
CA TYR A 91 -7.89 -4.33 -4.67
C TYR A 91 -9.36 -4.72 -4.73
N TYR A 92 -10.27 -3.76 -4.63
CA TYR A 92 -11.69 -4.03 -4.79
C TYR A 92 -12.10 -4.00 -6.27
N ASP A 93 -12.67 -5.09 -6.77
CA ASP A 93 -13.36 -5.10 -8.07
C ASP A 93 -14.71 -4.39 -7.96
N TYR A 94 -15.38 -4.59 -6.83
CA TYR A 94 -16.57 -3.87 -6.43
C TYR A 94 -16.41 -3.36 -5.00
N TYR A 95 -16.81 -2.13 -4.75
CA TYR A 95 -16.76 -1.53 -3.43
C TYR A 95 -17.95 -0.63 -3.17
N GLN A 96 -18.80 -1.06 -2.25
CA GLN A 96 -19.85 -0.24 -1.65
C GLN A 96 -19.42 0.10 -0.22
N PRO A 97 -19.06 1.36 0.05
CA PRO A 97 -18.70 1.76 1.41
C PRO A 97 -19.90 1.67 2.34
N GLU A 98 -19.64 1.32 3.59
CA GLU A 98 -20.62 1.45 4.66
C GLU A 98 -21.13 2.88 4.74
N ALA A 99 -22.44 3.06 4.80
CA ALA A 99 -23.05 4.37 4.87
C ALA A 99 -24.40 4.32 5.62
N TYR A 100 -24.84 5.46 6.13
CA TYR A 100 -26.16 5.61 6.70
C TYR A 100 -26.84 6.84 6.12
N VAL A 101 -28.11 6.69 5.72
CA VAL A 101 -28.97 7.74 5.17
C VAL A 101 -30.05 8.09 6.20
N PRO A 102 -29.85 9.12 7.05
CA PRO A 102 -30.75 9.41 8.17
C PRO A 102 -32.20 9.69 7.76
N GLN A 103 -32.40 10.35 6.59
CA GLN A 103 -33.74 10.70 6.10
C GLN A 103 -34.60 9.48 5.77
N ALA A 104 -33.97 8.37 5.41
CA ALA A 104 -34.61 7.13 5.03
C ALA A 104 -34.50 6.04 6.11
N ASP A 105 -33.80 6.32 7.23
CA ASP A 105 -33.38 5.34 8.24
C ASP A 105 -32.78 4.08 7.58
N LEU A 106 -31.91 4.30 6.55
CA LEU A 106 -31.37 3.23 5.75
C LEU A 106 -29.87 3.07 6.05
N TYR A 107 -29.53 1.95 6.65
CA TYR A 107 -28.14 1.52 6.78
C TYR A 107 -27.72 0.70 5.56
N ILE A 108 -26.63 1.10 4.96
CA ILE A 108 -25.99 0.43 3.83
C ILE A 108 -24.76 -0.28 4.39
N GLU A 109 -24.81 -1.60 4.43
CA GLU A 109 -23.67 -2.40 4.86
C GLU A 109 -22.52 -2.30 3.85
N LYS A 110 -21.28 -2.37 4.36
CA LYS A 110 -20.10 -2.48 3.49
C LYS A 110 -20.23 -3.77 2.67
N ASP A 111 -20.21 -3.64 1.36
CA ASP A 111 -20.14 -4.75 0.43
C ASP A 111 -18.93 -4.59 -0.48
N SER A 112 -18.13 -5.63 -0.60
CA SER A 112 -16.90 -5.55 -1.40
C SER A 112 -16.49 -6.91 -1.94
N SER A 113 -16.08 -6.92 -3.18
CA SER A 113 -15.41 -8.04 -3.82
C SER A 113 -13.93 -7.72 -3.98
N GLN A 114 -13.08 -8.54 -3.37
CA GLN A 114 -11.64 -8.39 -3.43
C GLN A 114 -11.06 -9.16 -4.62
N ASN A 115 -10.07 -8.57 -5.26
CA ASN A 115 -9.27 -9.21 -6.29
C ASN A 115 -7.95 -9.69 -5.68
N ASP A 116 -7.82 -11.00 -5.55
CA ASP A 116 -6.66 -11.63 -4.91
C ASP A 116 -5.35 -11.35 -5.65
N ASP A 117 -5.39 -11.17 -6.98
CA ASP A 117 -4.20 -10.85 -7.75
C ASP A 117 -3.73 -9.43 -7.53
N ILE A 118 -4.68 -8.47 -7.43
CA ILE A 118 -4.34 -7.10 -7.06
C ILE A 118 -3.84 -7.03 -5.62
N ALA A 119 -4.46 -7.77 -4.68
CA ALA A 119 -3.99 -7.85 -3.30
C ALA A 119 -2.53 -8.38 -3.24
N ARG A 120 -2.21 -9.44 -4.01
CA ARG A 120 -0.84 -9.95 -4.15
C ARG A 120 0.14 -8.89 -4.67
N LEU A 121 -0.24 -8.14 -5.70
CA LEU A 121 0.61 -7.09 -6.28
C LEU A 121 0.87 -5.94 -5.29
N ARG A 122 -0.11 -5.58 -4.46
CA ARG A 122 0.06 -4.58 -3.41
C ARG A 122 1.06 -5.03 -2.34
N LEU A 123 0.94 -6.29 -1.88
CA LEU A 123 1.92 -6.87 -0.94
C LEU A 123 3.31 -6.98 -1.58
N GLY A 124 3.39 -7.23 -2.90
CA GLY A 124 4.63 -7.16 -3.67
C GLY A 124 5.27 -5.78 -3.62
N ALA A 125 4.48 -4.73 -3.83
CA ALA A 125 4.95 -3.35 -3.80
C ALA A 125 5.50 -2.96 -2.41
N THR A 126 4.78 -3.27 -1.33
CA THR A 126 5.24 -2.96 0.04
C THR A 126 6.51 -3.73 0.39
N SER A 127 6.62 -5.01 0.05
CA SER A 127 7.83 -5.80 0.30
C SER A 127 9.03 -5.31 -0.53
N ALA A 128 8.81 -4.95 -1.81
CA ALA A 128 9.86 -4.41 -2.67
C ALA A 128 10.42 -3.09 -2.13
N LEU A 129 9.57 -2.18 -1.67
CA LEU A 129 9.97 -0.90 -1.10
C LEU A 129 10.83 -1.05 0.17
N LEU A 130 10.58 -2.08 0.97
CA LEU A 130 11.35 -2.33 2.20
C LEU A 130 12.67 -3.07 1.95
N THR A 131 12.85 -3.70 0.78
CA THR A 131 14.03 -4.53 0.48
C THR A 131 14.94 -3.97 -0.61
N ARG A 132 14.41 -3.12 -1.49
CA ARG A 132 15.10 -2.67 -2.70
C ARG A 132 15.11 -1.14 -2.81
N ARG A 133 16.06 -0.63 -3.58
CA ARG A 133 16.17 0.79 -3.93
C ARG A 133 15.83 1.05 -5.40
N ASP A 134 15.91 0.03 -6.23
CA ASP A 134 15.63 0.08 -7.67
C ASP A 134 14.15 -0.22 -7.96
N VAL A 135 13.26 0.55 -7.29
CA VAL A 135 11.81 0.30 -7.31
C VAL A 135 11.08 1.46 -7.97
N VAL A 136 10.19 1.14 -8.91
CA VAL A 136 9.20 2.05 -9.48
C VAL A 136 7.82 1.51 -9.12
N VAL A 137 7.05 2.25 -8.33
CA VAL A 137 5.67 1.88 -8.01
C VAL A 137 4.72 2.73 -8.83
N VAL A 138 3.86 2.09 -9.61
CA VAL A 138 2.75 2.75 -10.30
C VAL A 138 1.48 2.54 -9.51
N ALA A 139 0.88 3.62 -9.03
CA ALA A 139 -0.25 3.59 -8.13
C ALA A 139 -1.44 4.40 -8.66
N SER A 140 -2.64 4.03 -8.23
CA SER A 140 -3.78 4.94 -8.28
C SER A 140 -3.81 5.81 -7.01
N VAL A 141 -4.77 6.72 -6.91
CA VAL A 141 -4.97 7.56 -5.72
C VAL A 141 -5.20 6.73 -4.43
N SER A 142 -5.43 5.41 -4.55
CA SER A 142 -5.47 4.51 -3.38
C SER A 142 -4.19 4.52 -2.53
N CYS A 143 -3.07 4.99 -3.06
CA CYS A 143 -1.80 5.12 -2.32
C CYS A 143 -1.83 6.13 -1.15
N ILE A 144 -2.83 7.01 -1.10
CA ILE A 144 -3.02 7.95 0.02
C ILE A 144 -3.95 7.41 1.12
N TYR A 145 -4.50 6.20 0.95
CA TYR A 145 -5.33 5.53 1.96
C TYR A 145 -4.48 4.72 2.93
N GLY A 146 -5.04 4.52 4.12
CA GLY A 146 -4.38 3.79 5.20
C GLY A 146 -4.08 2.34 4.85
N ILE A 147 -2.86 1.94 5.18
CA ILE A 147 -2.38 0.55 5.26
C ILE A 147 -1.62 0.39 6.59
N GLY A 148 -1.21 -0.81 6.93
CA GLY A 148 -0.48 -1.05 8.18
C GLY A 148 0.86 -0.30 8.28
N SER A 149 1.39 -0.21 9.50
CA SER A 149 2.68 0.42 9.78
C SER A 149 3.84 -0.32 9.08
N PRO A 150 4.75 0.38 8.38
CA PRO A 150 5.95 -0.23 7.81
C PRO A 150 6.90 -0.82 8.86
N GLU A 151 6.90 -0.28 10.09
CA GLU A 151 7.70 -0.81 11.21
C GLU A 151 7.15 -2.16 11.67
N GLU A 152 5.85 -2.23 11.96
CA GLU A 152 5.17 -3.48 12.34
C GLU A 152 5.35 -4.56 11.24
N TRP A 153 5.33 -4.15 9.99
CA TRP A 153 5.53 -5.05 8.85
C TRP A 153 6.96 -5.60 8.81
N ARG A 154 7.95 -4.73 9.03
CA ARG A 154 9.37 -5.08 9.04
C ARG A 154 9.72 -5.99 10.22
N ASP A 155 9.13 -5.76 11.39
CA ASP A 155 9.36 -6.56 12.60
C ASP A 155 8.79 -7.99 12.48
N ARG A 156 7.88 -8.21 11.52
CA ARG A 156 7.22 -9.49 11.30
C ARG A 156 7.80 -10.34 10.21
N VAL A 157 8.76 -9.82 9.47
CA VAL A 157 9.43 -10.62 8.45
C VAL A 157 10.13 -11.82 9.09
N LEU A 158 9.92 -13.01 8.53
CA LEU A 158 10.69 -14.21 8.87
C LEU A 158 11.86 -14.29 7.92
N ILE A 159 13.06 -14.05 8.45
CA ILE A 159 14.31 -14.16 7.70
C ILE A 159 14.96 -15.48 8.09
N LEU A 160 15.40 -16.25 7.09
CA LEU A 160 16.07 -17.54 7.25
C LEU A 160 17.32 -17.57 6.37
N GLU A 161 18.38 -18.14 6.86
CA GLU A 161 19.62 -18.39 6.14
C GLU A 161 20.02 -19.86 6.29
N VAL A 162 20.54 -20.47 5.22
CA VAL A 162 21.00 -21.85 5.25
C VAL A 162 22.20 -21.99 6.20
N GLY A 163 22.12 -22.93 7.13
CA GLY A 163 23.11 -23.15 8.17
C GLY A 163 22.83 -22.42 9.48
N GLU A 164 21.80 -21.55 9.55
CA GLU A 164 21.38 -20.94 10.81
C GLU A 164 20.45 -21.90 11.59
N THR A 165 20.48 -21.74 12.92
CA THR A 165 19.64 -22.51 13.85
C THR A 165 18.40 -21.68 14.21
N HIS A 166 17.22 -22.20 13.95
CA HIS A 166 15.93 -21.60 14.27
C HIS A 166 15.03 -22.61 14.97
N ASP A 167 14.49 -22.25 16.13
CA ASP A 167 13.46 -23.07 16.78
C ASP A 167 12.25 -23.20 15.84
N ARG A 168 11.93 -24.47 15.50
CA ARG A 168 10.87 -24.77 14.54
C ARG A 168 9.51 -24.25 15.00
N ASP A 169 9.18 -24.38 16.27
CA ASP A 169 7.88 -23.96 16.80
C ASP A 169 7.79 -22.42 16.84
N GLU A 170 8.93 -21.75 17.03
CA GLU A 170 9.00 -20.29 16.93
C GLU A 170 8.77 -19.81 15.49
N MET A 171 9.38 -20.48 14.47
CA MET A 171 9.10 -20.20 13.07
C MET A 171 7.63 -20.35 12.72
N LEU A 172 6.99 -21.46 13.16
CA LEU A 172 5.57 -21.71 12.93
C LEU A 172 4.70 -20.65 13.61
N ARG A 173 5.04 -20.25 14.82
CA ARG A 173 4.37 -19.18 15.55
C ARG A 173 4.47 -17.85 14.82
N LYS A 174 5.67 -17.51 14.32
CA LYS A 174 5.92 -16.28 13.56
C LYS A 174 5.13 -16.23 12.25
N LEU A 175 4.99 -17.37 11.56
CA LEU A 175 4.12 -17.47 10.37
C LEU A 175 2.64 -17.19 10.72
N ILE A 176 2.12 -17.76 11.81
CA ILE A 176 0.75 -17.51 12.26
C ILE A 176 0.55 -16.03 12.67
N GLU A 177 1.50 -15.47 13.40
CA GLU A 177 1.48 -14.05 13.79
C GLU A 177 1.55 -13.12 12.57
N SER A 178 2.19 -13.56 11.49
CA SER A 178 2.24 -12.88 10.19
C SER A 178 1.00 -13.17 9.32
N GLN A 179 -0.06 -13.74 9.91
CA GLN A 179 -1.36 -14.04 9.28
C GLN A 179 -1.32 -15.12 8.19
N TYR A 180 -0.33 -16.01 8.23
CA TYR A 180 -0.35 -17.23 7.42
C TYR A 180 -1.27 -18.28 8.04
N VAL A 181 -2.03 -18.97 7.18
CA VAL A 181 -2.95 -20.05 7.60
C VAL A 181 -2.29 -21.41 7.38
N ARG A 182 -2.21 -22.23 8.44
CA ARG A 182 -1.75 -23.61 8.29
C ARG A 182 -2.79 -24.45 7.55
N ASN A 183 -2.37 -25.10 6.48
CA ASN A 183 -3.19 -26.05 5.75
C ASN A 183 -2.30 -27.19 5.20
N ASP A 184 -2.27 -28.31 5.91
CA ASP A 184 -1.38 -29.43 5.56
C ASP A 184 -1.83 -30.20 4.30
N THR A 185 -3.04 -29.92 3.79
CA THR A 185 -3.61 -30.57 2.60
C THR A 185 -3.33 -29.76 1.32
N VAL A 186 -3.66 -28.46 1.33
CA VAL A 186 -3.57 -27.59 0.15
C VAL A 186 -2.67 -26.41 0.45
N LEU A 187 -1.55 -26.32 -0.26
CA LEU A 187 -0.70 -25.13 -0.28
C LEU A 187 -1.35 -24.08 -1.19
N GLY A 188 -1.32 -22.84 -0.78
CA GLY A 188 -1.87 -21.71 -1.51
C GLY A 188 -1.32 -20.38 -0.98
N ARG A 189 -1.63 -19.28 -1.62
CA ARG A 189 -1.16 -17.95 -1.22
C ARG A 189 -1.55 -17.64 0.24
N GLY A 190 -0.61 -17.15 1.04
CA GLY A 190 -0.79 -16.89 2.46
C GLY A 190 -0.97 -18.14 3.31
N ARG A 191 -0.55 -19.30 2.81
CA ARG A 191 -0.65 -20.57 3.54
C ARG A 191 0.69 -21.25 3.69
N PHE A 192 0.80 -22.06 4.73
CA PHE A 192 1.92 -22.96 4.94
C PHE A 192 1.44 -24.35 5.33
N ARG A 193 2.28 -25.35 5.10
CA ARG A 193 2.06 -26.72 5.55
C ARG A 193 3.34 -27.31 6.15
N VAL A 194 3.18 -28.30 7.01
CA VAL A 194 4.28 -28.92 7.72
C VAL A 194 4.21 -30.44 7.55
N LYS A 195 5.30 -31.02 7.09
CA LYS A 195 5.45 -32.48 6.95
C LYS A 195 6.80 -32.93 7.52
N GLY A 196 6.78 -33.47 8.73
CA GLY A 196 8.03 -33.83 9.42
C GLY A 196 8.91 -32.59 9.63
N ASP A 197 10.15 -32.66 9.17
CA ASP A 197 11.14 -31.56 9.27
C ASP A 197 11.10 -30.60 8.06
N VAL A 198 10.01 -30.63 7.28
CA VAL A 198 9.84 -29.77 6.10
C VAL A 198 8.68 -28.82 6.32
N ILE A 199 8.96 -27.53 6.17
CA ILE A 199 7.97 -26.46 6.14
C ILE A 199 7.88 -25.96 4.71
N GLU A 200 6.68 -25.96 4.13
CA GLU A 200 6.43 -25.34 2.83
C GLU A 200 5.51 -24.15 3.01
N VAL A 201 5.87 -23.01 2.42
CA VAL A 201 5.11 -21.77 2.51
C VAL A 201 4.95 -21.14 1.13
N GLN A 202 3.73 -20.75 0.80
CA GLN A 202 3.47 -19.91 -0.36
C GLN A 202 3.19 -18.48 0.13
N PRO A 203 4.11 -17.52 -0.11
CA PRO A 203 3.91 -16.15 0.27
C PRO A 203 2.65 -15.55 -0.35
N ALA A 204 2.01 -14.63 0.37
CA ALA A 204 0.82 -13.96 -0.12
C ALA A 204 1.11 -13.04 -1.33
N ASN A 205 2.35 -12.56 -1.45
CA ASN A 205 2.84 -11.72 -2.54
C ASN A 205 3.45 -12.50 -3.73
N ALA A 206 3.39 -13.86 -3.72
CA ALA A 206 4.01 -14.68 -4.76
C ALA A 206 3.06 -15.79 -5.28
N GLU A 207 3.28 -16.20 -6.53
CA GLU A 207 2.60 -17.38 -7.11
C GLU A 207 3.38 -18.66 -6.86
N THR A 208 4.65 -18.54 -6.57
CA THR A 208 5.58 -19.64 -6.26
C THR A 208 5.68 -19.86 -4.76
N ALA A 209 6.27 -20.98 -4.36
CA ALA A 209 6.39 -21.38 -2.97
C ALA A 209 7.85 -21.67 -2.59
N TYR A 210 8.10 -21.69 -1.29
CA TYR A 210 9.39 -22.06 -0.71
C TYR A 210 9.26 -23.30 0.16
N ARG A 211 10.26 -24.18 0.07
CA ARG A 211 10.41 -25.35 0.89
C ARG A 211 11.65 -25.18 1.75
N ILE A 212 11.47 -25.25 3.07
CA ILE A 212 12.49 -25.12 4.08
C ILE A 212 12.65 -26.52 4.70
N SER A 213 13.80 -27.15 4.48
CA SER A 213 14.16 -28.43 5.06
C SER A 213 15.03 -28.18 6.29
N LEU A 214 14.66 -28.81 7.40
CA LEU A 214 15.34 -28.68 8.68
C LEU A 214 16.04 -29.97 9.03
N PHE A 215 17.16 -29.90 9.72
CA PHE A 215 17.78 -30.99 10.43
C PHE A 215 17.84 -30.67 11.93
N GLY A 216 16.89 -31.16 12.72
CA GLY A 216 16.61 -30.57 14.03
C GLY A 216 16.12 -29.12 13.89
N ASP A 217 16.84 -28.19 14.48
CA ASP A 217 16.55 -26.75 14.38
C ASP A 217 17.43 -26.04 13.35
N ASP A 218 18.33 -26.74 12.66
CA ASP A 218 19.21 -26.14 11.65
C ASP A 218 18.52 -26.10 10.28
N VAL A 219 18.55 -24.96 9.60
CA VAL A 219 18.07 -24.79 8.22
C VAL A 219 19.06 -25.46 7.26
N GLU A 220 18.74 -26.68 6.81
CA GLU A 220 19.62 -27.45 5.93
C GLU A 220 19.54 -26.97 4.48
N GLN A 221 18.33 -26.66 3.99
CA GLN A 221 18.12 -26.25 2.60
C GLN A 221 16.87 -25.38 2.46
N ILE A 222 16.95 -24.38 1.60
CA ILE A 222 15.82 -23.59 1.13
C ILE A 222 15.66 -23.80 -0.37
N SER A 223 14.48 -24.21 -0.83
CA SER A 223 14.17 -24.42 -2.24
C SER A 223 13.00 -23.57 -2.69
N HIS A 224 13.16 -22.87 -3.83
CA HIS A 224 12.10 -22.14 -4.52
C HIS A 224 11.46 -23.08 -5.54
N PHE A 225 10.14 -23.26 -5.51
CA PHE A 225 9.45 -24.28 -6.33
C PHE A 225 8.04 -23.85 -6.76
N ASP A 226 7.52 -24.54 -7.78
CA ASP A 226 6.14 -24.41 -8.23
C ASP A 226 5.21 -25.23 -7.31
N PRO A 227 4.21 -24.62 -6.64
CA PRO A 227 3.34 -25.35 -5.71
C PRO A 227 2.38 -26.34 -6.39
N LEU A 228 2.14 -26.24 -7.71
CA LEU A 228 1.26 -27.13 -8.47
C LEU A 228 2.02 -28.35 -9.00
N THR A 229 3.18 -28.13 -9.62
CA THR A 229 3.98 -29.19 -10.25
C THR A 229 5.02 -29.81 -9.31
N GLY A 230 5.45 -29.04 -8.30
CA GLY A 230 6.55 -29.42 -7.40
C GLY A 230 7.93 -29.21 -8.01
N GLU A 231 8.02 -28.62 -9.21
CA GLU A 231 9.27 -28.32 -9.91
C GLU A 231 10.11 -27.32 -9.10
N VAL A 232 11.38 -27.64 -8.85
CA VAL A 232 12.31 -26.76 -8.13
C VAL A 232 13.02 -25.86 -9.14
N TYR A 233 12.80 -24.56 -8.99
CA TYR A 233 13.43 -23.55 -9.84
C TYR A 233 14.85 -23.20 -9.40
N ALA A 234 15.08 -23.12 -8.09
CA ALA A 234 16.34 -22.73 -7.51
C ALA A 234 16.52 -23.22 -6.07
N LYS A 235 17.76 -23.36 -5.64
CA LYS A 235 18.14 -23.43 -4.22
C LYS A 235 18.61 -22.02 -3.83
N LEU A 236 18.22 -21.59 -2.63
CA LEU A 236 18.49 -20.27 -2.10
C LEU A 236 19.37 -20.37 -0.85
N ASP A 237 20.26 -19.41 -0.67
CA ASP A 237 21.09 -19.30 0.54
C ASP A 237 20.31 -18.62 1.69
N ASN A 238 19.36 -17.73 1.33
CA ASN A 238 18.52 -17.01 2.30
C ASN A 238 17.09 -16.81 1.78
N LEU A 239 16.17 -16.52 2.69
CA LEU A 239 14.75 -16.31 2.40
C LEU A 239 14.17 -15.28 3.37
N ALA A 240 13.39 -14.34 2.84
CA ALA A 240 12.57 -13.43 3.64
C ALA A 240 11.09 -13.68 3.33
N ILE A 241 10.31 -14.05 4.33
CA ILE A 241 8.86 -14.26 4.21
C ILE A 241 8.17 -13.07 4.89
N TRP A 242 7.48 -12.29 4.08
CA TRP A 242 6.75 -11.10 4.50
C TRP A 242 5.35 -11.45 5.01
N PRO A 243 4.70 -10.58 5.83
CA PRO A 243 3.34 -10.81 6.28
C PRO A 243 2.34 -11.06 5.15
N ALA A 244 1.32 -11.88 5.44
CA ALA A 244 0.30 -12.26 4.45
C ALA A 244 -0.79 -11.19 4.25
N THR A 245 -0.83 -10.14 5.06
CA THR A 245 -1.82 -9.06 5.00
C THR A 245 -1.17 -7.70 5.19
N GLU A 246 -1.85 -6.63 4.75
CA GLU A 246 -1.39 -5.24 4.95
C GLU A 246 -1.47 -4.80 6.43
N TYR A 247 -2.43 -5.35 7.20
CA TYR A 247 -2.60 -5.05 8.62
C TYR A 247 -2.13 -6.23 9.47
N VAL A 248 -1.01 -6.06 10.13
CA VAL A 248 -0.46 -7.03 11.10
C VAL A 248 -0.20 -6.31 12.41
N THR A 249 -0.63 -6.90 13.51
CA THR A 249 -0.52 -6.27 14.82
C THR A 249 -0.05 -7.29 15.85
N SER A 250 0.79 -6.88 16.81
CA SER A 250 1.29 -7.77 17.86
C SER A 250 0.23 -8.07 18.92
N LYS A 251 0.32 -9.25 19.55
CA LYS A 251 -0.59 -9.59 20.66
C LYS A 251 -0.60 -8.52 21.76
N PRO A 252 0.54 -8.04 22.28
CA PRO A 252 0.55 -6.96 23.26
C PRO A 252 -0.11 -5.67 22.76
N THR A 253 0.07 -5.36 21.49
CA THR A 253 -0.58 -4.20 20.85
C THR A 253 -2.09 -4.41 20.74
N VAL A 254 -2.56 -5.61 20.41
CA VAL A 254 -4.00 -5.94 20.38
C VAL A 254 -4.60 -5.81 21.79
N GLU A 255 -3.98 -6.40 22.82
CA GLU A 255 -4.49 -6.32 24.21
C GLU A 255 -4.63 -4.88 24.70
N ARG A 256 -3.61 -4.04 24.46
CA ARG A 256 -3.69 -2.60 24.75
C ARG A 256 -4.83 -1.94 23.99
N ALA A 257 -4.97 -2.21 22.72
CA ALA A 257 -6.00 -1.64 21.87
C ALA A 257 -7.41 -2.05 22.30
N LEU A 258 -7.61 -3.30 22.75
CA LEU A 258 -8.91 -3.76 23.26
C LEU A 258 -9.37 -2.95 24.48
N ASP A 259 -8.46 -2.62 25.38
CA ASP A 259 -8.78 -1.81 26.56
C ASP A 259 -9.09 -0.35 26.19
N GLU A 260 -8.31 0.24 25.28
CA GLU A 260 -8.55 1.61 24.79
C GLU A 260 -9.88 1.72 24.01
N ILE A 261 -10.18 0.75 23.14
CA ILE A 261 -11.46 0.70 22.40
C ILE A 261 -12.63 0.55 23.35
N ARG A 262 -12.50 -0.27 24.41
CA ARG A 262 -13.55 -0.42 25.43
C ARG A 262 -13.77 0.88 26.20
N ALA A 263 -12.70 1.58 26.57
CA ALA A 263 -12.80 2.87 27.23
C ALA A 263 -13.49 3.92 26.36
N GLU A 264 -13.18 3.98 25.06
CA GLU A 264 -13.83 4.86 24.10
C GLU A 264 -15.33 4.49 23.93
N LEU A 265 -15.65 3.19 23.89
CA LEU A 265 -17.02 2.69 23.82
C LEU A 265 -17.85 3.19 25.02
N GLU A 266 -17.37 3.01 26.24
CA GLU A 266 -18.10 3.44 27.44
C GLU A 266 -18.34 4.96 27.46
N GLN A 267 -17.36 5.74 27.01
CA GLN A 267 -17.50 7.20 26.88
C GLN A 267 -18.59 7.56 25.87
N GLN A 268 -18.58 6.90 24.69
CA GLN A 268 -19.53 7.19 23.64
C GLN A 268 -20.96 6.74 24.00
N VAL A 269 -21.09 5.60 24.66
CA VAL A 269 -22.39 5.12 25.18
C VAL A 269 -22.94 6.09 26.22
N ALA A 270 -22.15 6.48 27.21
CA ALA A 270 -22.57 7.44 28.23
C ALA A 270 -23.01 8.78 27.62
N ARG A 271 -22.33 9.25 26.58
CA ARG A 271 -22.71 10.44 25.81
C ARG A 271 -24.08 10.28 25.18
N PHE A 272 -24.32 9.18 24.45
CA PHE A 272 -25.61 8.93 23.79
C PHE A 272 -26.75 8.79 24.83
N GLU A 273 -26.51 8.13 25.96
CA GLU A 273 -27.50 8.01 27.04
C GLU A 273 -27.85 9.37 27.65
N GLN A 274 -26.86 10.24 27.90
CA GLN A 274 -27.08 11.60 28.38
C GLN A 274 -27.87 12.48 27.39
N GLU A 275 -27.65 12.24 26.09
CA GLU A 275 -28.40 12.90 25.01
C GLU A 275 -29.82 12.28 24.78
N GLY A 276 -30.20 11.22 25.51
CA GLY A 276 -31.46 10.49 25.35
C GLY A 276 -31.52 9.59 24.11
N ARG A 277 -30.39 9.31 23.49
CA ARG A 277 -30.23 8.56 22.23
C ARG A 277 -29.94 7.08 22.51
N MET A 278 -30.94 6.42 23.10
CA MET A 278 -30.78 5.04 23.58
C MET A 278 -30.57 4.01 22.46
N LEU A 279 -31.11 4.27 21.25
CA LEU A 279 -30.96 3.37 20.11
C LEU A 279 -29.49 3.38 19.63
N GLU A 280 -28.88 4.55 19.52
CA GLU A 280 -27.50 4.71 19.14
C GLU A 280 -26.54 4.13 20.18
N ALA A 281 -26.84 4.34 21.46
CA ALA A 281 -26.10 3.74 22.58
C ALA A 281 -26.12 2.20 22.50
N HIS A 282 -27.28 1.60 22.29
CA HIS A 282 -27.40 0.14 22.16
C HIS A 282 -26.69 -0.38 20.92
N ARG A 283 -26.84 0.29 19.77
CA ARG A 283 -26.24 -0.09 18.49
C ARG A 283 -24.71 -0.10 18.56
N ILE A 284 -24.12 0.98 19.07
CA ILE A 284 -22.65 1.07 19.17
C ILE A 284 -22.09 0.06 20.15
N ARG A 285 -22.76 -0.19 21.27
CA ARG A 285 -22.37 -1.20 22.27
C ARG A 285 -22.36 -2.58 21.68
N GLN A 286 -23.47 -3.01 21.07
CA GLN A 286 -23.60 -4.34 20.48
C GLN A 286 -22.53 -4.60 19.41
N ARG A 287 -22.33 -3.63 18.51
CA ARG A 287 -21.36 -3.75 17.43
C ARG A 287 -19.92 -3.83 17.95
N THR A 288 -19.56 -2.92 18.84
CA THR A 288 -18.17 -2.83 19.31
C THR A 288 -17.80 -4.00 20.21
N GLU A 289 -18.72 -4.47 21.09
CA GLU A 289 -18.48 -5.66 21.93
C GLU A 289 -18.25 -6.91 21.07
N TYR A 290 -19.02 -7.10 19.99
CA TYR A 290 -18.80 -8.17 19.03
C TYR A 290 -17.44 -8.06 18.34
N ASP A 291 -17.05 -6.86 17.87
CA ASP A 291 -15.76 -6.64 17.22
C ASP A 291 -14.60 -6.90 18.19
N LEU A 292 -14.74 -6.51 19.48
CA LEU A 292 -13.75 -6.77 20.55
C LEU A 292 -13.58 -8.27 20.83
N GLU A 293 -14.68 -9.03 20.85
CA GLU A 293 -14.62 -10.49 21.02
C GLU A 293 -13.90 -11.15 19.84
N MET A 294 -14.23 -10.78 18.59
CA MET A 294 -13.57 -11.29 17.40
C MET A 294 -12.07 -10.99 17.37
N MET A 295 -11.68 -9.76 17.73
CA MET A 295 -10.26 -9.37 17.80
C MET A 295 -9.51 -10.16 18.89
N ARG A 296 -10.15 -10.45 20.02
CA ARG A 296 -9.53 -11.23 21.11
C ARG A 296 -9.31 -12.67 20.73
N GLU A 297 -10.34 -13.32 20.13
CA GLU A 297 -10.32 -14.74 19.81
C GLU A 297 -9.54 -15.06 18.53
N LEU A 298 -9.70 -14.23 17.49
CA LEU A 298 -9.17 -14.49 16.16
C LEU A 298 -8.02 -13.53 15.76
N GLY A 299 -7.78 -12.49 16.55
CA GLY A 299 -6.82 -11.43 16.19
C GLY A 299 -7.32 -10.50 15.06
N PHE A 300 -8.59 -10.64 14.64
CA PHE A 300 -9.18 -9.91 13.53
C PHE A 300 -10.68 -9.73 13.69
N CYS A 301 -11.25 -8.64 13.14
CA CYS A 301 -12.69 -8.46 12.97
C CYS A 301 -13.01 -7.84 11.61
N SER A 302 -14.24 -7.99 11.15
CA SER A 302 -14.72 -7.31 9.94
C SER A 302 -14.75 -5.80 10.13
N GLY A 303 -13.98 -5.06 9.30
CA GLY A 303 -13.83 -3.61 9.45
C GLY A 303 -12.78 -3.20 10.50
N ILE A 304 -11.79 -4.07 10.76
CA ILE A 304 -10.68 -3.80 11.70
C ILE A 304 -9.97 -2.46 11.40
N GLU A 305 -9.98 -2.02 10.15
CA GLU A 305 -9.44 -0.74 9.74
C GLU A 305 -10.06 0.46 10.45
N ASN A 306 -11.31 0.35 10.95
CA ASN A 306 -11.96 1.41 11.74
C ASN A 306 -11.32 1.60 13.12
N TYR A 307 -10.55 0.64 13.58
CA TYR A 307 -9.79 0.70 14.83
C TYR A 307 -8.29 0.96 14.60
N SER A 308 -7.86 1.23 13.36
CA SER A 308 -6.44 1.37 13.00
C SER A 308 -5.71 2.41 13.84
N ARG A 309 -6.33 3.54 14.19
CA ARG A 309 -5.73 4.55 15.06
C ARG A 309 -5.30 3.97 16.41
N VAL A 310 -6.19 3.22 17.04
CA VAL A 310 -5.95 2.62 18.36
C VAL A 310 -4.96 1.47 18.26
N LEU A 311 -5.12 0.61 17.24
CA LEU A 311 -4.20 -0.51 16.97
C LEU A 311 -2.76 -0.02 16.73
N GLU A 312 -2.58 1.06 15.99
CA GLU A 312 -1.27 1.64 15.69
C GLU A 312 -0.75 2.59 16.79
N GLY A 313 -1.54 2.83 17.86
CA GLY A 313 -1.17 3.74 18.95
C GLY A 313 -1.02 5.19 18.52
N ARG A 314 -1.70 5.60 17.46
CA ARG A 314 -1.62 6.96 16.93
C ARG A 314 -2.44 7.97 17.74
N PRO A 315 -1.98 9.22 17.84
CA PRO A 315 -2.77 10.29 18.44
C PRO A 315 -4.09 10.55 17.70
N GLU A 316 -5.09 11.06 18.41
CA GLU A 316 -6.35 11.50 17.81
C GLU A 316 -6.11 12.55 16.71
N GLY A 317 -6.84 12.45 15.60
CA GLY A 317 -6.74 13.35 14.44
C GLY A 317 -5.54 13.09 13.53
N SER A 318 -4.62 12.18 13.89
CA SER A 318 -3.47 11.84 13.05
C SER A 318 -3.91 11.11 11.79
N HIS A 319 -3.10 11.23 10.72
CA HIS A 319 -3.28 10.45 9.52
C HIS A 319 -2.77 9.01 9.70
N PRO A 320 -3.33 8.02 8.96
CA PRO A 320 -2.81 6.65 8.97
C PRO A 320 -1.46 6.56 8.23
N PHE A 321 -0.76 5.43 8.42
CA PHE A 321 0.32 5.05 7.53
C PHE A 321 -0.23 4.70 6.15
N THR A 322 0.46 5.13 5.11
CA THR A 322 0.08 4.93 3.71
C THR A 322 1.22 4.30 2.92
N LEU A 323 1.02 3.98 1.65
CA LEU A 323 2.11 3.50 0.80
C LEU A 323 3.32 4.44 0.79
N ILE A 324 3.09 5.75 0.93
CA ILE A 324 4.16 6.75 0.92
C ILE A 324 5.13 6.55 2.09
N ASP A 325 4.65 6.05 3.22
CA ASP A 325 5.48 5.78 4.41
C ASP A 325 6.43 4.57 4.24
N TYR A 326 6.24 3.76 3.21
CA TYR A 326 7.14 2.66 2.86
C TYR A 326 8.31 3.08 1.99
N PHE A 327 8.20 4.27 1.37
CA PHE A 327 9.30 4.83 0.58
C PHE A 327 10.41 5.39 1.47
N PRO A 328 11.66 5.35 0.99
CA PRO A 328 12.73 6.10 1.64
C PRO A 328 12.55 7.61 1.40
N ASP A 329 13.13 8.44 2.26
CA ASP A 329 12.94 9.89 2.24
C ASP A 329 13.32 10.59 0.93
N ASP A 330 14.21 9.99 0.15
CA ASP A 330 14.75 10.55 -1.10
C ASP A 330 14.02 10.11 -2.37
N PHE A 331 12.85 9.48 -2.26
CA PHE A 331 12.07 9.10 -3.43
C PHE A 331 11.55 10.29 -4.23
N VAL A 332 11.25 10.07 -5.50
CA VAL A 332 10.63 11.08 -6.38
C VAL A 332 9.20 10.66 -6.73
N CYS A 333 8.27 11.58 -6.60
CA CYS A 333 6.87 11.36 -6.95
C CYS A 333 6.53 12.01 -8.30
N PHE A 334 5.95 11.24 -9.21
CA PHE A 334 5.37 11.71 -10.46
C PHE A 334 3.86 11.66 -10.35
N VAL A 335 3.18 12.73 -10.69
CA VAL A 335 1.71 12.78 -10.74
C VAL A 335 1.30 12.90 -12.21
N ASP A 336 0.91 11.76 -12.78
CA ASP A 336 0.49 11.70 -14.19
C ASP A 336 -0.93 12.24 -14.36
N GLU A 337 -1.19 12.86 -15.52
CA GLU A 337 -2.39 13.63 -15.80
C GLU A 337 -2.78 14.52 -14.59
N SER A 338 -1.80 15.30 -14.13
CA SER A 338 -1.86 16.05 -12.86
C SER A 338 -3.07 16.97 -12.76
N HIS A 339 -3.53 17.52 -13.90
CA HIS A 339 -4.75 18.34 -13.95
C HIS A 339 -6.02 17.60 -13.48
N GLN A 340 -6.02 16.27 -13.47
CA GLN A 340 -7.08 15.40 -12.92
C GLN A 340 -6.68 14.82 -11.56
N THR A 341 -5.46 14.31 -11.45
CA THR A 341 -4.98 13.58 -10.27
C THR A 341 -4.85 14.48 -9.04
N VAL A 342 -4.36 15.73 -9.20
CA VAL A 342 -4.22 16.68 -8.09
C VAL A 342 -5.56 17.04 -7.46
N PRO A 343 -6.60 17.47 -8.23
CA PRO A 343 -7.93 17.69 -7.67
C PRO A 343 -8.55 16.45 -7.02
N GLN A 344 -8.29 15.26 -7.58
CA GLN A 344 -8.78 14.02 -7.02
C GLN A 344 -8.18 13.75 -5.64
N ILE A 345 -6.85 13.86 -5.49
CA ILE A 345 -6.19 13.73 -4.19
C ILE A 345 -6.78 14.74 -3.20
N GLY A 346 -7.00 15.98 -3.62
CA GLY A 346 -7.57 17.04 -2.78
C GLY A 346 -9.00 16.78 -2.32
N GLY A 347 -9.81 16.08 -3.12
CA GLY A 347 -11.23 15.84 -2.84
C GLY A 347 -11.54 14.59 -2.00
N MET A 348 -10.59 13.65 -1.88
CA MET A 348 -10.86 12.34 -1.24
C MET A 348 -11.21 12.44 0.25
N TYR A 349 -10.56 13.31 0.99
CA TYR A 349 -10.72 13.40 2.45
C TYR A 349 -12.13 13.85 2.85
N GLU A 350 -12.67 14.90 2.26
CA GLU A 350 -13.96 15.48 2.69
C GLU A 350 -15.13 14.53 2.46
N GLY A 351 -15.12 13.79 1.35
CA GLY A 351 -16.14 12.78 1.05
C GLY A 351 -16.14 11.62 2.06
N ASP A 352 -14.95 11.10 2.38
CA ASP A 352 -14.80 10.02 3.38
C ASP A 352 -15.21 10.48 4.77
N ARG A 353 -14.76 11.67 5.19
CA ARG A 353 -15.08 12.25 6.49
C ARG A 353 -16.58 12.45 6.69
N SER A 354 -17.27 13.06 5.72
CA SER A 354 -18.71 13.31 5.82
C SER A 354 -19.51 12.02 6.01
N ARG A 355 -19.18 10.99 5.25
CA ARG A 355 -19.80 9.66 5.35
C ARG A 355 -19.57 9.03 6.73
N LYS A 356 -18.31 9.01 7.21
CA LYS A 356 -17.95 8.43 8.51
C LYS A 356 -18.49 9.21 9.68
N GLN A 357 -18.55 10.54 9.59
CA GLN A 357 -19.17 11.36 10.62
C GLN A 357 -20.63 10.97 10.86
N THR A 358 -21.39 10.73 9.78
CA THR A 358 -22.76 10.23 9.88
C THR A 358 -22.83 8.86 10.59
N LEU A 359 -21.90 7.94 10.28
CA LEU A 359 -21.86 6.64 10.97
C LEU A 359 -21.55 6.78 12.46
N VAL A 360 -20.65 7.69 12.84
CA VAL A 360 -20.33 7.98 14.25
C VAL A 360 -21.51 8.65 14.95
N ASP A 361 -22.10 9.67 14.33
CA ASP A 361 -23.21 10.41 14.92
C ASP A 361 -24.43 9.52 15.18
N TYR A 362 -24.65 8.48 14.39
CA TYR A 362 -25.80 7.56 14.54
C TYR A 362 -25.43 6.20 15.18
N GLY A 363 -24.28 6.11 15.84
CA GLY A 363 -23.90 4.95 16.67
C GLY A 363 -23.52 3.69 15.88
N PHE A 364 -23.10 3.81 14.63
CA PHE A 364 -22.61 2.68 13.84
C PHE A 364 -21.10 2.48 14.01
N ARG A 365 -20.34 3.55 14.29
CA ARG A 365 -18.90 3.51 14.49
C ARG A 365 -18.47 4.39 15.66
N LEU A 366 -17.34 4.03 16.29
CA LEU A 366 -16.70 4.86 17.31
C LEU A 366 -16.03 6.10 16.66
N PRO A 367 -15.82 7.19 17.43
CA PRO A 367 -15.11 8.39 16.93
C PRO A 367 -13.75 8.12 16.32
N SER A 368 -12.99 7.13 16.86
CA SER A 368 -11.68 6.73 16.33
C SER A 368 -11.71 6.26 14.86
N ALA A 369 -12.86 5.82 14.35
CA ALA A 369 -13.03 5.45 12.95
C ALA A 369 -12.83 6.63 11.98
N LEU A 370 -12.97 7.87 12.46
CA LEU A 370 -12.70 9.08 11.67
C LEU A 370 -11.23 9.22 11.28
N ASP A 371 -10.33 8.61 12.04
CA ASP A 371 -8.89 8.64 11.79
C ASP A 371 -8.38 7.53 10.87
N ASN A 372 -9.25 6.59 10.47
CA ASN A 372 -9.03 5.73 9.31
C ASN A 372 -9.50 6.46 8.06
N ARG A 373 -8.66 7.29 7.48
CA ARG A 373 -9.01 8.22 6.41
C ARG A 373 -7.89 8.36 5.38
N PRO A 374 -8.18 8.81 4.16
CA PRO A 374 -7.11 9.21 3.26
C PRO A 374 -6.34 10.41 3.81
N LEU A 375 -5.13 10.62 3.31
CA LEU A 375 -4.37 11.84 3.58
C LEU A 375 -5.15 13.06 3.11
N ARG A 376 -5.06 14.15 3.85
CA ARG A 376 -5.39 15.47 3.34
C ARG A 376 -4.36 15.89 2.31
N PHE A 377 -4.71 16.84 1.46
CA PHE A 377 -3.80 17.28 0.41
C PHE A 377 -2.50 17.91 0.95
N ASP A 378 -2.58 18.67 2.04
CA ASP A 378 -1.42 19.22 2.72
C ASP A 378 -0.54 18.15 3.39
N GLU A 379 -1.16 17.10 3.95
CA GLU A 379 -0.44 15.95 4.50
C GLU A 379 0.28 15.17 3.39
N PHE A 380 -0.40 14.93 2.26
CA PHE A 380 0.24 14.33 1.08
C PHE A 380 1.45 15.16 0.63
N LEU A 381 1.26 16.47 0.46
CA LEU A 381 2.38 17.35 0.11
C LEU A 381 3.48 17.34 1.17
N GLY A 382 3.13 17.23 2.47
CA GLY A 382 4.10 17.13 3.56
C GLY A 382 5.00 15.92 3.49
N LYS A 383 4.48 14.79 3.01
CA LYS A 383 5.22 13.52 2.87
C LYS A 383 6.08 13.43 1.61
N VAL A 384 5.75 14.19 0.56
CA VAL A 384 6.46 14.14 -0.72
C VAL A 384 7.45 15.31 -0.80
N GLN A 385 8.77 14.97 -0.76
CA GLN A 385 9.83 15.97 -0.81
C GLN A 385 9.99 16.58 -2.20
N GLN A 386 9.89 15.76 -3.25
CA GLN A 386 10.06 16.18 -4.64
C GLN A 386 8.98 15.59 -5.53
N LEU A 387 8.29 16.46 -6.26
CA LEU A 387 7.11 16.11 -7.04
C LEU A 387 7.22 16.67 -8.46
N VAL A 388 7.02 15.81 -9.44
CA VAL A 388 6.97 16.13 -10.88
C VAL A 388 5.52 15.98 -11.35
N PHE A 389 4.90 17.09 -11.69
CA PHE A 389 3.60 17.10 -12.35
C PHE A 389 3.78 16.80 -13.82
N VAL A 390 2.98 15.87 -14.35
CA VAL A 390 3.02 15.46 -15.76
C VAL A 390 1.65 15.68 -16.37
N SER A 391 1.54 16.57 -17.37
CA SER A 391 0.25 16.88 -18.00
C SER A 391 0.44 17.52 -19.36
N ALA A 392 -0.55 17.33 -20.25
CA ALA A 392 -0.68 18.14 -21.47
C ALA A 392 -1.30 19.51 -21.18
N THR A 393 -2.09 19.61 -20.12
CA THR A 393 -2.85 20.82 -19.73
C THR A 393 -2.74 21.04 -18.22
N PRO A 394 -1.53 21.33 -17.68
CA PRO A 394 -1.35 21.55 -16.25
C PRO A 394 -2.21 22.71 -15.77
N GLY A 395 -2.75 22.59 -14.55
CA GLY A 395 -3.58 23.61 -13.93
C GLY A 395 -2.76 24.74 -13.31
N SER A 396 -3.48 25.73 -12.77
CA SER A 396 -2.84 26.90 -12.13
C SER A 396 -2.03 26.51 -10.89
N PHE A 397 -2.45 25.47 -10.16
CA PHE A 397 -1.72 24.98 -8.99
C PHE A 397 -0.33 24.49 -9.37
N GLU A 398 -0.22 23.61 -10.38
CA GLU A 398 1.04 23.03 -10.85
C GLU A 398 1.98 24.14 -11.37
N LEU A 399 1.47 25.00 -12.24
CA LEU A 399 2.26 26.06 -12.87
C LEU A 399 2.77 27.10 -11.86
N SER A 400 1.93 27.46 -10.87
CA SER A 400 2.31 28.46 -9.86
C SER A 400 3.34 27.96 -8.84
N ARG A 401 3.44 26.64 -8.66
CA ARG A 401 4.33 26.01 -7.68
C ARG A 401 5.66 25.55 -8.28
N SER A 402 5.68 25.25 -9.57
CA SER A 402 6.85 24.67 -10.22
C SER A 402 7.99 25.66 -10.38
N GLY A 403 9.16 25.28 -9.89
CA GLY A 403 10.41 26.01 -10.14
C GLY A 403 10.90 25.86 -11.59
N VAL A 404 10.53 24.76 -12.25
CA VAL A 404 10.82 24.46 -13.64
C VAL A 404 9.55 23.93 -14.31
N VAL A 405 9.24 24.46 -15.48
CA VAL A 405 8.23 23.95 -16.41
C VAL A 405 8.95 23.56 -17.69
N ALA A 406 9.19 22.25 -17.85
CA ALA A 406 9.85 21.72 -19.03
C ALA A 406 8.79 21.38 -20.09
N GLU A 407 8.93 21.96 -21.28
CA GLU A 407 8.01 21.76 -22.39
C GLU A 407 8.47 20.60 -23.28
N GLN A 408 7.52 19.73 -23.65
CA GLN A 408 7.71 18.61 -24.55
C GLN A 408 6.57 18.61 -25.58
N LEU A 409 6.68 19.41 -26.61
CA LEU A 409 5.66 19.67 -27.60
C LEU A 409 5.90 18.91 -28.92
N ILE A 410 7.17 18.73 -29.29
CA ILE A 410 7.56 18.02 -30.50
C ILE A 410 7.52 16.52 -30.26
N ARG A 411 6.73 15.80 -31.06
CA ARG A 411 6.68 14.34 -31.02
C ARG A 411 8.01 13.73 -31.49
N PRO A 412 8.43 12.58 -30.94
CA PRO A 412 9.65 11.90 -31.36
C PRO A 412 9.69 11.56 -32.87
N THR A 413 8.51 11.39 -33.47
CA THR A 413 8.33 11.12 -34.90
C THR A 413 8.48 12.36 -35.78
N GLY A 414 8.55 13.55 -35.19
CA GLY A 414 8.67 14.83 -35.92
C GLY A 414 7.38 15.28 -36.63
N ILE A 415 6.22 14.66 -36.31
CA ILE A 415 4.91 14.98 -36.89
C ILE A 415 4.01 15.59 -35.83
#